data_99aab4648206d7bf0934b7ff4796ba7b
#
_entry.id   99aab4648206d7bf0934b7ff4796ba7b
#
_cell.length_a   1.000
_cell.length_b   1.000
_cell.length_c   1.000
_cell.angle_alpha   90.00
_cell.angle_beta   90.00
_cell.angle_gamma   90.00
#
_symmetry.space_group_name_H-M   'P 1'
#
loop_
_entity.id
_entity.type
_entity.pdbx_description
1 polymer ?
#
loop_
_entity_poly.entity_id
_entity_poly.type
_entity_poly.pdbx_seq_one_letter_code
_entity_poly.pdbx_strand_id
1 'polypeptide(L)'
;MEYLYETHLHTSEVSACAVSTAAQQVAVYKRKGYTGIIVTDHFINGYTTCPKNLPWEEKMHFFTTGYENAKKAGEEIGLDVFLGWEFTIRGSDFLTYGLDLEFLITHPGLDMMRIEDYSTLIRRNGGYIAQAHPYRDAYYIEHNYPVKPKLLDGVEVRNSYDSELVNSRAYAFAQENDLPMQSGTDSHGRADRKFRGIILEKKAKNIHDIINAIKAKEVKLV
;
A
#
# COMPACT_ATOMS: atom_id res chain seq x y z
N MET A 1 3.95 -2.61 -24.82
CA MET A 1 3.91 -1.31 -24.10
C MET A 1 3.96 -1.66 -22.63
N GLU A 2 4.81 -1.02 -21.84
CA GLU A 2 4.94 -1.32 -20.40
C GLU A 2 4.07 -0.32 -19.61
N TYR A 3 3.38 -0.80 -18.57
CA TYR A 3 2.49 0.00 -17.73
C TYR A 3 3.01 0.00 -16.30
N LEU A 4 3.50 1.16 -15.84
CA LEU A 4 4.14 1.34 -14.55
C LEU A 4 3.13 1.79 -13.49
N TYR A 5 3.09 1.07 -12.36
CA TYR A 5 2.23 1.37 -11.22
C TYR A 5 3.03 1.54 -9.94
N GLU A 6 2.70 2.60 -9.18
CA GLU A 6 3.14 2.76 -7.80
C GLU A 6 2.23 1.94 -6.88
N THR A 7 2.82 1.20 -5.95
CA THR A 7 2.07 0.31 -5.08
C THR A 7 2.04 0.74 -3.61
N HIS A 8 2.80 1.77 -3.23
CA HIS A 8 2.91 2.21 -1.84
C HIS A 8 3.18 3.72 -1.77
N LEU A 9 2.14 4.51 -1.48
CA LEU A 9 2.28 5.94 -1.29
C LEU A 9 1.24 6.51 -0.32
N HIS A 10 1.60 7.63 0.31
CA HIS A 10 0.82 8.31 1.32
C HIS A 10 0.42 9.72 0.89
N THR A 11 -0.70 10.20 1.46
CA THR A 11 -1.22 11.55 1.25
C THR A 11 -1.33 12.31 2.58
N SER A 12 -1.11 13.62 2.54
CA SER A 12 -1.20 14.46 3.75
C SER A 12 -2.63 14.65 4.27
N GLU A 13 -3.62 14.24 3.52
CA GLU A 13 -5.01 14.23 3.94
C GLU A 13 -5.24 13.24 5.07
N VAL A 14 -4.54 12.11 5.06
CA VAL A 14 -4.81 10.98 5.97
C VAL A 14 -3.58 10.57 6.76
N SER A 15 -2.42 10.45 6.13
CA SER A 15 -1.18 10.02 6.79
C SER A 15 -0.49 11.21 7.44
N ALA A 16 -0.34 11.21 8.77
CA ALA A 16 0.21 12.33 9.53
C ALA A 16 1.71 12.60 9.24
N CYS A 17 2.42 11.64 8.66
CA CYS A 17 3.83 11.76 8.24
C CYS A 17 3.99 12.26 6.79
N ALA A 18 2.92 12.29 6.00
CA ALA A 18 2.98 12.77 4.63
C ALA A 18 2.92 14.31 4.57
N VAL A 19 3.65 14.88 3.60
CA VAL A 19 3.75 16.34 3.40
C VAL A 19 3.15 16.80 2.07
N SER A 20 2.86 15.87 1.16
CA SER A 20 2.20 16.18 -0.12
C SER A 20 0.75 15.76 -0.12
N THR A 21 -0.10 16.63 -0.66
CA THR A 21 -1.50 16.30 -0.89
C THR A 21 -1.65 15.22 -1.97
N ALA A 22 -2.80 14.57 -1.99
CA ALA A 22 -3.19 13.61 -3.00
C ALA A 22 -3.00 14.15 -4.43
N ALA A 23 -3.47 15.37 -4.71
CA ALA A 23 -3.32 16.03 -6.00
C ALA A 23 -1.84 16.28 -6.38
N GLN A 24 -1.00 16.64 -5.41
CA GLN A 24 0.44 16.80 -5.63
C GLN A 24 1.12 15.47 -5.97
N GLN A 25 0.79 14.38 -5.25
CA GLN A 25 1.27 13.03 -5.54
C GLN A 25 0.88 12.62 -6.98
N VAL A 26 -0.40 12.74 -7.32
CA VAL A 26 -0.92 12.43 -8.66
C VAL A 26 -0.15 13.18 -9.76
N ALA A 27 0.08 14.49 -9.57
CA ALA A 27 0.84 15.29 -10.54
C ALA A 27 2.32 14.85 -10.66
N VAL A 28 2.95 14.44 -9.56
CA VAL A 28 4.33 13.94 -9.55
C VAL A 28 4.42 12.62 -10.31
N TYR A 29 3.60 11.64 -9.99
CA TYR A 29 3.64 10.31 -10.61
C TYR A 29 3.27 10.36 -12.10
N LYS A 30 2.29 11.20 -12.49
CA LYS A 30 1.99 11.43 -13.90
C LYS A 30 3.20 11.97 -14.68
N ARG A 31 3.87 12.99 -14.15
CA ARG A 31 5.09 13.56 -14.80
C ARG A 31 6.23 12.54 -14.89
N LYS A 32 6.28 11.57 -13.99
CA LYS A 32 7.27 10.48 -13.98
C LYS A 32 6.91 9.32 -14.90
N GLY A 33 5.78 9.41 -15.62
CA GLY A 33 5.38 8.42 -16.61
C GLY A 33 4.66 7.20 -16.02
N TYR A 34 4.19 7.28 -14.78
CA TYR A 34 3.36 6.22 -14.22
C TYR A 34 2.00 6.16 -14.93
N THR A 35 1.50 4.95 -15.08
CA THR A 35 0.16 4.66 -15.58
C THR A 35 -0.88 4.84 -14.48
N GLY A 36 -0.53 4.44 -13.25
CA GLY A 36 -1.41 4.56 -12.10
C GLY A 36 -0.67 4.44 -10.78
N ILE A 37 -1.42 4.70 -9.72
CA ILE A 37 -0.96 4.64 -8.32
C ILE A 37 -1.99 3.91 -7.46
N ILE A 38 -1.52 3.22 -6.42
CA ILE A 38 -2.37 2.73 -5.33
C ILE A 38 -2.12 3.65 -4.14
N VAL A 39 -3.15 4.36 -3.68
CA VAL A 39 -3.07 5.17 -2.45
C VAL A 39 -3.19 4.24 -1.26
N THR A 40 -2.17 4.22 -0.42
CA THR A 40 -2.03 3.31 0.72
C THR A 40 -1.79 4.07 2.02
N ASP A 41 -2.60 5.09 2.26
CA ASP A 41 -2.51 5.84 3.50
C ASP A 41 -2.55 4.93 4.74
N HIS A 42 -1.87 5.36 5.80
CA HIS A 42 -1.92 4.67 7.09
C HIS A 42 -3.36 4.51 7.55
N PHE A 43 -3.77 3.26 7.78
CA PHE A 43 -5.08 2.99 8.34
C PHE A 43 -5.23 3.62 9.72
N ILE A 44 -6.45 3.68 10.25
CA ILE A 44 -6.73 4.40 11.52
C ILE A 44 -6.02 3.83 12.76
N ASN A 45 -5.38 2.67 12.64
CA ASN A 45 -4.50 2.08 13.65
C ASN A 45 -3.01 2.42 13.45
N GLY A 46 -2.66 3.13 12.37
CA GLY A 46 -1.33 3.65 12.07
C GLY A 46 -1.15 5.13 12.41
N TYR A 47 -0.14 5.77 11.82
CA TYR A 47 0.15 7.19 12.05
C TYR A 47 -0.72 8.08 11.15
N THR A 48 -1.96 8.28 11.58
CA THR A 48 -3.01 8.97 10.84
C THR A 48 -3.41 10.30 11.45
N THR A 49 -3.97 11.20 10.61
CA THR A 49 -4.63 12.46 11.00
C THR A 49 -6.09 12.26 11.43
N CYS A 50 -6.64 11.04 11.27
CA CYS A 50 -8.04 10.76 11.56
C CYS A 50 -8.38 11.04 13.04
N PRO A 51 -9.40 11.88 13.34
CA PRO A 51 -9.82 12.13 14.70
C PRO A 51 -10.29 10.85 15.41
N LYS A 52 -9.77 10.61 16.62
CA LYS A 52 -10.02 9.37 17.38
C LYS A 52 -11.45 9.19 17.84
N ASN A 53 -12.18 10.29 18.05
CA ASN A 53 -13.53 10.32 18.63
C ASN A 53 -14.67 10.24 17.60
N LEU A 54 -14.37 10.12 16.32
CA LEU A 54 -15.39 9.94 15.29
C LEU A 54 -16.05 8.56 15.41
N PRO A 55 -17.35 8.43 15.09
CA PRO A 55 -17.99 7.15 14.82
C PRO A 55 -17.26 6.37 13.72
N TRP A 56 -17.38 5.03 13.73
CA TRP A 56 -16.65 4.18 12.79
C TRP A 56 -16.86 4.57 11.31
N GLU A 57 -18.11 4.72 10.90
CA GLU A 57 -18.45 5.08 9.52
C GLU A 57 -17.82 6.42 9.11
N GLU A 58 -17.88 7.42 9.99
CA GLU A 58 -17.25 8.73 9.74
C GLU A 58 -15.72 8.63 9.66
N LYS A 59 -15.09 7.75 10.45
CA LYS A 59 -13.66 7.44 10.34
C LYS A 59 -13.33 6.85 8.97
N MET A 60 -14.17 5.96 8.44
CA MET A 60 -13.92 5.33 7.13
C MET A 60 -14.08 6.34 5.99
N HIS A 61 -15.07 7.21 6.06
CA HIS A 61 -15.19 8.34 5.11
C HIS A 61 -14.00 9.30 5.22
N PHE A 62 -13.55 9.61 6.43
CA PHE A 62 -12.35 10.43 6.60
C PHE A 62 -11.13 9.73 6.02
N PHE A 63 -10.95 8.46 6.31
CA PHE A 63 -9.82 7.65 5.86
C PHE A 63 -9.71 7.61 4.33
N THR A 64 -10.82 7.54 3.61
CA THR A 64 -10.80 7.49 2.14
C THR A 64 -10.61 8.85 1.46
N THR A 65 -10.53 9.97 2.20
CA THR A 65 -10.39 11.32 1.59
C THR A 65 -9.13 11.49 0.74
N GLY A 66 -8.00 10.88 1.15
CA GLY A 66 -6.77 10.89 0.36
C GLY A 66 -6.95 10.20 -0.99
N TYR A 67 -7.54 9.02 -0.99
CA TYR A 67 -7.89 8.28 -2.20
C TYR A 67 -8.89 9.03 -3.09
N GLU A 68 -9.98 9.56 -2.53
CA GLU A 68 -11.00 10.28 -3.29
C GLU A 68 -10.44 11.54 -3.98
N ASN A 69 -9.60 12.29 -3.26
CA ASN A 69 -8.92 13.45 -3.81
C ASN A 69 -7.92 13.05 -4.91
N ALA A 70 -7.16 11.96 -4.70
CA ALA A 70 -6.24 11.44 -5.70
C ALA A 70 -6.99 10.97 -6.94
N LYS A 71 -8.11 10.26 -6.77
CA LYS A 71 -8.94 9.76 -7.87
C LYS A 71 -9.47 10.90 -8.73
N LYS A 72 -10.04 11.92 -8.09
CA LYS A 72 -10.52 13.12 -8.79
C LYS A 72 -9.40 13.80 -9.60
N ALA A 73 -8.24 14.02 -8.98
CA ALA A 73 -7.09 14.63 -9.65
C ALA A 73 -6.54 13.72 -10.78
N GLY A 74 -6.56 12.41 -10.59
CA GLY A 74 -6.13 11.43 -11.58
C GLY A 74 -7.02 11.41 -12.83
N GLU A 75 -8.34 11.48 -12.65
CA GLU A 75 -9.31 11.57 -13.74
C GLU A 75 -9.06 12.80 -14.63
N GLU A 76 -8.72 13.95 -14.04
CA GLU A 76 -8.43 15.19 -14.78
C GLU A 76 -7.19 15.10 -15.70
N ILE A 77 -6.18 14.33 -15.30
CA ILE A 77 -4.89 14.26 -16.02
C ILE A 77 -4.59 12.89 -16.63
N GLY A 78 -5.52 11.94 -16.49
CA GLY A 78 -5.38 10.60 -17.05
C GLY A 78 -4.34 9.73 -16.33
N LEU A 79 -4.34 9.73 -15.00
CA LEU A 79 -3.60 8.79 -14.15
C LEU A 79 -4.60 7.87 -13.45
N ASP A 80 -4.43 6.55 -13.57
CA ASP A 80 -5.28 5.60 -12.87
C ASP A 80 -5.00 5.65 -11.36
N VAL A 81 -6.06 5.63 -10.52
CA VAL A 81 -5.90 5.68 -9.06
C VAL A 81 -6.74 4.57 -8.43
N PHE A 82 -6.11 3.79 -7.55
CA PHE A 82 -6.73 2.68 -6.86
C PHE A 82 -6.65 2.86 -5.34
N LEU A 83 -7.67 2.34 -4.64
CA LEU A 83 -7.69 2.30 -3.18
C LEU A 83 -6.90 1.10 -2.67
N GLY A 84 -6.05 1.37 -1.71
CA GLY A 84 -5.44 0.43 -0.81
C GLY A 84 -5.28 1.08 0.56
N TRP A 85 -4.60 0.42 1.46
CA TRP A 85 -4.20 1.00 2.75
C TRP A 85 -3.01 0.27 3.36
N GLU A 86 -2.33 0.95 4.25
CA GLU A 86 -1.28 0.39 5.07
C GLU A 86 -1.79 0.16 6.50
N PHE A 87 -1.93 -1.10 6.87
CA PHE A 87 -2.42 -1.54 8.17
C PHE A 87 -1.25 -1.84 9.11
N THR A 88 -1.23 -1.23 10.30
CA THR A 88 -0.11 -1.33 11.24
C THR A 88 -0.43 -2.26 12.40
N ILE A 89 0.46 -3.21 12.70
CA ILE A 89 0.40 -4.05 13.90
C ILE A 89 1.77 -4.10 14.57
N ARG A 90 1.89 -3.51 15.75
CA ARG A 90 3.13 -3.51 16.56
C ARG A 90 4.36 -3.03 15.76
N GLY A 91 4.16 -2.01 14.93
CA GLY A 91 5.21 -1.45 14.09
C GLY A 91 5.54 -2.25 12.83
N SER A 92 4.86 -3.37 12.58
CA SER A 92 4.88 -4.03 11.28
C SER A 92 3.72 -3.55 10.43
N ASP A 93 3.96 -3.27 9.16
CA ASP A 93 2.99 -2.69 8.26
C ASP A 93 2.60 -3.66 7.14
N PHE A 94 1.34 -3.57 6.73
CA PHE A 94 0.75 -4.49 5.76
C PHE A 94 -0.06 -3.72 4.72
N LEU A 95 0.36 -3.80 3.46
CA LEU A 95 -0.37 -3.25 2.34
C LEU A 95 -1.57 -4.13 2.01
N THR A 96 -2.74 -3.53 1.96
CA THR A 96 -3.99 -4.22 1.68
C THR A 96 -4.67 -3.60 0.46
N TYR A 97 -5.06 -4.44 -0.50
CA TYR A 97 -5.71 -4.03 -1.75
C TYR A 97 -6.95 -4.87 -2.05
N GLY A 98 -7.80 -4.37 -2.96
CA GLY A 98 -8.89 -5.14 -3.54
C GLY A 98 -10.21 -5.09 -2.78
N LEU A 99 -10.29 -4.25 -1.76
CA LEU A 99 -11.50 -4.01 -0.98
C LEU A 99 -11.85 -2.51 -1.03
N ASP A 100 -13.08 -2.17 -0.73
CA ASP A 100 -13.64 -0.83 -0.90
C ASP A 100 -14.11 -0.19 0.41
N LEU A 101 -14.68 1.00 0.31
CA LEU A 101 -15.22 1.74 1.44
C LEU A 101 -16.38 0.99 2.11
N GLU A 102 -17.22 0.27 1.35
CA GLU A 102 -18.34 -0.49 1.92
C GLU A 102 -17.83 -1.61 2.82
N PHE A 103 -16.77 -2.32 2.37
CA PHE A 103 -16.11 -3.30 3.23
C PHE A 103 -15.60 -2.65 4.53
N LEU A 104 -14.96 -1.49 4.46
CA LEU A 104 -14.44 -0.81 5.64
C LEU A 104 -15.56 -0.39 6.60
N ILE A 105 -16.66 0.17 6.09
CA ILE A 105 -17.82 0.59 6.89
C ILE A 105 -18.46 -0.60 7.61
N THR A 106 -18.59 -1.73 6.92
CA THR A 106 -19.29 -2.92 7.43
C THR A 106 -18.46 -3.78 8.39
N HIS A 107 -17.17 -3.42 8.62
CA HIS A 107 -16.29 -4.17 9.51
C HIS A 107 -15.73 -3.29 10.65
N PRO A 108 -16.60 -2.79 11.57
CA PRO A 108 -16.14 -2.02 12.72
C PRO A 108 -15.21 -2.84 13.60
N GLY A 109 -14.11 -2.20 14.09
CA GLY A 109 -13.09 -2.88 14.89
C GLY A 109 -12.00 -3.57 14.07
N LEU A 110 -11.98 -3.39 12.76
CA LEU A 110 -10.90 -3.88 11.90
C LEU A 110 -9.51 -3.45 12.41
N ASP A 111 -9.40 -2.23 12.92
CA ASP A 111 -8.19 -1.60 13.48
C ASP A 111 -7.64 -2.30 14.74
N MET A 112 -8.45 -3.14 15.39
CA MET A 112 -8.11 -3.86 16.62
C MET A 112 -7.73 -5.33 16.38
N MET A 113 -7.75 -5.79 15.13
CA MET A 113 -7.52 -7.19 14.80
C MET A 113 -6.05 -7.59 14.94
N ARG A 114 -5.83 -8.86 15.33
CA ARG A 114 -4.51 -9.50 15.21
C ARG A 114 -4.27 -9.90 13.77
N ILE A 115 -3.00 -10.03 13.37
CA ILE A 115 -2.63 -10.31 11.98
C ILE A 115 -3.27 -11.59 11.43
N GLU A 116 -3.43 -12.62 12.25
CA GLU A 116 -4.04 -13.90 11.84
C GLU A 116 -5.51 -13.72 11.44
N ASP A 117 -6.26 -12.99 12.27
CA ASP A 117 -7.68 -12.73 12.06
C ASP A 117 -7.88 -11.75 10.90
N TYR A 118 -7.05 -10.69 10.85
CA TYR A 118 -7.03 -9.71 9.78
C TYR A 118 -6.75 -10.36 8.41
N SER A 119 -5.66 -11.11 8.29
CA SER A 119 -5.29 -11.81 7.06
C SER A 119 -6.42 -12.75 6.59
N THR A 120 -7.04 -13.47 7.51
CA THR A 120 -8.16 -14.37 7.20
C THR A 120 -9.37 -13.59 6.67
N LEU A 121 -9.72 -12.49 7.33
CA LEU A 121 -10.86 -11.65 6.93
C LEU A 121 -10.66 -11.02 5.55
N ILE A 122 -9.49 -10.40 5.33
CA ILE A 122 -9.14 -9.75 4.05
C ILE A 122 -9.27 -10.75 2.89
N ARG A 123 -8.66 -11.92 3.03
CA ARG A 123 -8.67 -12.95 1.98
C ARG A 123 -10.05 -13.52 1.71
N ARG A 124 -10.87 -13.75 2.75
CA ARG A 124 -12.25 -14.25 2.59
C ARG A 124 -13.13 -13.28 1.82
N ASN A 125 -12.82 -12.01 1.86
CA ASN A 125 -13.52 -10.97 1.11
C ASN A 125 -12.86 -10.62 -0.23
N GLY A 126 -11.91 -11.45 -0.72
CA GLY A 126 -11.26 -11.26 -2.02
C GLY A 126 -10.13 -10.24 -2.04
N GLY A 127 -9.73 -9.72 -0.87
CA GLY A 127 -8.61 -8.80 -0.75
C GLY A 127 -7.25 -9.50 -0.84
N TYR A 128 -6.21 -8.69 -0.94
CA TYR A 128 -4.80 -9.06 -1.00
C TYR A 128 -4.06 -8.40 0.14
N ILE A 129 -3.13 -9.14 0.77
CA ILE A 129 -2.30 -8.62 1.85
C ILE A 129 -0.82 -8.91 1.58
N ALA A 130 0.02 -7.87 1.59
CA ALA A 130 1.46 -7.98 1.51
C ALA A 130 2.12 -7.31 2.72
N GLN A 131 3.19 -7.89 3.25
CA GLN A 131 3.98 -7.18 4.27
C GLN A 131 4.82 -6.12 3.60
N ALA A 132 4.66 -4.87 4.05
CA ALA A 132 5.49 -3.74 3.66
C ALA A 132 6.86 -3.84 4.35
N HIS A 133 7.92 -3.46 3.65
CA HIS A 133 9.31 -3.27 4.18
C HIS A 133 9.67 -4.14 5.42
N PRO A 134 9.58 -5.49 5.34
CA PRO A 134 9.52 -6.40 6.50
C PRO A 134 10.79 -6.43 7.37
N TYR A 135 11.90 -5.87 6.91
CA TYR A 135 13.17 -5.81 7.64
C TYR A 135 13.61 -4.38 7.95
N ARG A 136 12.70 -3.40 7.81
CA ARG A 136 12.98 -2.02 8.14
C ARG A 136 13.43 -1.90 9.59
N ASP A 137 14.58 -1.25 9.80
CA ASP A 137 15.11 -0.95 11.12
C ASP A 137 14.84 0.54 11.44
N ALA A 138 13.84 0.77 12.28
CA ALA A 138 13.46 2.12 12.69
C ALA A 138 13.02 2.10 14.16
N TYR A 139 13.22 3.20 14.86
CA TYR A 139 12.98 3.31 16.31
C TYR A 139 11.52 3.05 16.75
N TYR A 140 10.58 3.12 15.83
CA TYR A 140 9.14 2.88 16.07
C TYR A 140 8.69 1.45 15.74
N ILE A 141 9.59 0.61 15.23
CA ILE A 141 9.29 -0.78 14.85
C ILE A 141 9.71 -1.70 15.98
N GLU A 142 8.74 -2.37 16.61
CA GLU A 142 9.02 -3.35 17.67
C GLU A 142 9.60 -4.65 17.12
N HIS A 143 9.17 -5.05 15.91
CA HIS A 143 9.55 -6.31 15.27
C HIS A 143 9.92 -6.08 13.80
N ASN A 144 11.20 -6.03 13.51
CA ASN A 144 11.75 -5.81 12.17
C ASN A 144 12.04 -7.12 11.41
N TYR A 145 11.13 -8.07 11.47
CA TYR A 145 11.20 -9.35 10.77
C TYR A 145 9.84 -9.75 10.20
N PRO A 146 9.82 -10.59 9.15
CA PRO A 146 8.57 -10.97 8.51
C PRO A 146 7.67 -11.80 9.43
N VAL A 147 6.38 -11.64 9.27
CA VAL A 147 5.39 -12.55 9.85
C VAL A 147 5.42 -13.91 9.13
N LYS A 148 4.70 -14.91 9.67
CA LYS A 148 4.61 -16.24 9.06
C LYS A 148 4.14 -16.14 7.61
N PRO A 149 4.85 -16.75 6.64
CA PRO A 149 4.54 -16.63 5.20
C PRO A 149 3.09 -16.95 4.84
N LYS A 150 2.47 -17.91 5.52
CA LYS A 150 1.07 -18.31 5.30
C LYS A 150 0.04 -17.21 5.55
N LEU A 151 0.43 -16.12 6.21
CA LEU A 151 -0.42 -14.96 6.50
C LEU A 151 -0.36 -13.92 5.38
N LEU A 152 0.52 -14.09 4.39
CA LEU A 152 0.80 -13.14 3.34
C LEU A 152 0.40 -13.67 1.97
N ASP A 153 -0.05 -12.78 1.09
CA ASP A 153 -0.20 -13.04 -0.34
C ASP A 153 1.00 -12.51 -1.13
N GLY A 154 1.83 -11.67 -0.51
CA GLY A 154 3.03 -11.11 -1.12
C GLY A 154 3.91 -10.36 -0.13
N VAL A 155 5.02 -9.82 -0.63
CA VAL A 155 6.01 -9.06 0.13
C VAL A 155 6.49 -7.85 -0.68
N GLU A 156 6.59 -6.70 -0.05
CA GLU A 156 7.31 -5.57 -0.61
C GLU A 156 8.81 -5.78 -0.42
N VAL A 157 9.47 -6.17 -1.52
CA VAL A 157 10.89 -6.53 -1.51
C VAL A 157 11.80 -5.36 -1.92
N ARG A 158 11.22 -4.28 -2.41
CA ARG A 158 11.92 -3.02 -2.71
C ARG A 158 11.09 -1.86 -2.22
N ASN A 159 11.64 -1.13 -1.25
CA ASN A 159 11.07 0.12 -0.74
C ASN A 159 12.13 1.22 -0.85
N SER A 160 11.71 2.44 -1.21
CA SER A 160 12.66 3.54 -1.46
C SER A 160 13.28 4.12 -0.19
N TYR A 161 12.69 3.89 0.96
CA TYR A 161 13.26 4.32 2.25
C TYR A 161 14.28 3.35 2.81
N ASP A 162 14.27 2.10 2.34
CA ASP A 162 15.14 1.06 2.85
C ASP A 162 16.48 1.00 2.11
N SER A 163 17.52 0.57 2.82
CA SER A 163 18.80 0.30 2.21
C SER A 163 18.74 -0.93 1.28
N GLU A 164 19.68 -1.03 0.35
CA GLU A 164 19.78 -2.21 -0.52
C GLU A 164 19.99 -3.50 0.30
N LEU A 165 20.60 -3.44 1.47
CA LEU A 165 20.75 -4.59 2.37
C LEU A 165 19.38 -5.02 2.93
N VAL A 166 18.55 -4.09 3.37
CA VAL A 166 17.20 -4.38 3.88
C VAL A 166 16.33 -4.95 2.76
N ASN A 167 16.33 -4.31 1.59
CA ASN A 167 15.60 -4.78 0.40
C ASN A 167 16.06 -6.19 -0.03
N SER A 168 17.35 -6.49 0.00
CA SER A 168 17.85 -7.82 -0.38
C SER A 168 17.44 -8.90 0.62
N ARG A 169 17.32 -8.60 1.91
CA ARG A 169 16.77 -9.53 2.93
C ARG A 169 15.29 -9.81 2.67
N ALA A 170 14.49 -8.79 2.35
CA ALA A 170 13.09 -8.95 1.98
C ALA A 170 12.92 -9.80 0.72
N TYR A 171 13.79 -9.59 -0.28
CA TYR A 171 13.83 -10.38 -1.50
C TYR A 171 14.15 -11.86 -1.21
N ALA A 172 15.19 -12.12 -0.42
CA ALA A 172 15.58 -13.50 -0.06
C ALA A 172 14.43 -14.21 0.69
N PHE A 173 13.79 -13.55 1.65
CA PHE A 173 12.64 -14.10 2.37
C PHE A 173 11.49 -14.45 1.43
N ALA A 174 11.14 -13.57 0.50
CA ALA A 174 10.08 -13.84 -0.46
C ALA A 174 10.43 -15.00 -1.38
N GLN A 175 11.68 -15.08 -1.83
CA GLN A 175 12.18 -16.18 -2.68
C GLN A 175 12.17 -17.52 -1.95
N GLU A 176 12.67 -17.58 -0.72
CA GLU A 176 12.71 -18.80 0.10
C GLU A 176 11.32 -19.37 0.42
N ASN A 177 10.32 -18.51 0.48
CA ASN A 177 8.94 -18.89 0.82
C ASN A 177 7.99 -18.89 -0.40
N ASP A 178 8.52 -18.76 -1.61
CA ASP A 178 7.75 -18.71 -2.86
C ASP A 178 6.65 -17.63 -2.89
N LEU A 179 6.83 -16.54 -2.16
CA LEU A 179 5.86 -15.46 -2.08
C LEU A 179 5.96 -14.53 -3.30
N PRO A 180 4.83 -14.04 -3.83
CA PRO A 180 4.79 -12.93 -4.77
C PRO A 180 5.50 -11.68 -4.25
N MET A 181 6.16 -10.95 -5.16
CA MET A 181 6.98 -9.79 -4.83
C MET A 181 6.40 -8.53 -5.44
N GLN A 182 6.49 -7.43 -4.69
CA GLN A 182 6.14 -6.09 -5.17
C GLN A 182 7.20 -5.07 -4.76
N SER A 183 7.12 -3.88 -5.34
CA SER A 183 8.03 -2.76 -5.12
C SER A 183 7.24 -1.47 -5.05
N GLY A 184 7.50 -0.65 -4.04
CA GLY A 184 6.85 0.64 -3.84
C GLY A 184 7.80 1.72 -3.36
N THR A 185 7.39 3.00 -3.50
CA THR A 185 8.22 4.11 -3.02
C THR A 185 8.02 4.39 -1.55
N ASP A 186 6.86 4.08 -1.00
CA ASP A 186 6.46 4.53 0.32
C ASP A 186 6.49 6.07 0.42
N SER A 187 6.07 6.72 -0.68
CA SER A 187 6.22 8.17 -0.83
C SER A 187 5.34 8.95 0.12
N HIS A 188 5.97 9.81 0.89
CA HIS A 188 5.34 10.80 1.77
C HIS A 188 5.41 12.22 1.17
N GLY A 189 5.73 12.34 -0.13
CA GLY A 189 5.84 13.61 -0.84
C GLY A 189 7.19 14.31 -0.73
N ARG A 190 8.22 13.64 -0.20
CA ARG A 190 9.60 14.16 -0.21
C ARG A 190 10.27 13.82 -1.53
N ALA A 191 10.81 14.84 -2.23
CA ALA A 191 11.22 14.77 -3.63
C ALA A 191 12.43 13.87 -3.94
N ASP A 192 13.16 13.38 -2.94
CA ASP A 192 14.53 12.87 -3.11
C ASP A 192 14.63 11.33 -3.15
N ARG A 193 13.52 10.64 -3.31
CA ARG A 193 13.51 9.18 -3.28
C ARG A 193 13.61 8.55 -4.66
N LYS A 194 14.24 7.39 -4.74
CA LYS A 194 14.21 6.57 -5.95
C LYS A 194 12.77 6.15 -6.23
N PHE A 195 12.32 6.38 -7.43
CA PHE A 195 11.02 5.89 -7.86
C PHE A 195 11.04 4.36 -7.94
N ARG A 196 10.00 3.74 -7.44
CA ARG A 196 9.80 2.30 -7.36
C ARG A 196 8.40 1.98 -7.89
N GLY A 197 8.10 0.73 -8.04
CA GLY A 197 6.80 0.25 -8.48
C GLY A 197 6.90 -1.08 -9.20
N ILE A 198 5.83 -1.42 -9.87
CA ILE A 198 5.74 -2.62 -10.70
C ILE A 198 5.36 -2.27 -12.12
N ILE A 199 5.89 -3.02 -13.07
CA ILE A 199 5.54 -2.91 -14.48
C ILE A 199 4.69 -4.12 -14.86
N LEU A 200 3.55 -3.84 -15.52
CA LEU A 200 2.68 -4.83 -16.12
C LEU A 200 2.79 -4.78 -17.65
N GLU A 201 2.64 -5.92 -18.32
CA GLU A 201 2.58 -6.00 -19.79
C GLU A 201 1.26 -5.48 -20.36
N LYS A 202 0.18 -5.55 -19.57
CA LYS A 202 -1.16 -5.06 -19.94
C LYS A 202 -1.61 -3.97 -18.97
N LYS A 203 -2.33 -2.96 -19.49
CA LYS A 203 -2.92 -1.93 -18.65
C LYS A 203 -3.98 -2.55 -17.73
N ALA A 204 -3.87 -2.30 -16.44
CA ALA A 204 -4.87 -2.69 -15.47
C ALA A 204 -6.15 -1.87 -15.67
N LYS A 205 -7.31 -2.51 -15.63
CA LYS A 205 -8.63 -1.86 -15.68
C LYS A 205 -9.17 -1.59 -14.27
N ASN A 206 -8.74 -2.37 -13.31
CA ASN A 206 -9.13 -2.28 -11.91
C ASN A 206 -8.00 -2.84 -11.02
N ILE A 207 -8.16 -2.70 -9.71
CA ILE A 207 -7.16 -3.14 -8.74
C ILE A 207 -6.93 -4.67 -8.77
N HIS A 208 -7.93 -5.47 -9.11
CA HIS A 208 -7.79 -6.93 -9.16
C HIS A 208 -6.90 -7.39 -10.33
N ASP A 209 -6.81 -6.63 -11.43
CA ASP A 209 -5.85 -6.91 -12.50
C ASP A 209 -4.42 -6.80 -11.99
N ILE A 210 -4.13 -5.81 -11.15
CA ILE A 210 -2.82 -5.63 -10.49
C ILE A 210 -2.55 -6.77 -9.51
N ILE A 211 -3.51 -7.08 -8.64
CA ILE A 211 -3.42 -8.17 -7.66
C ILE A 211 -3.14 -9.51 -8.37
N ASN A 212 -3.87 -9.80 -9.43
CA ASN A 212 -3.71 -11.04 -10.19
C ASN A 212 -2.33 -11.13 -10.85
N ALA A 213 -1.83 -10.04 -11.43
CA ALA A 213 -0.50 -10.00 -12.01
C ALA A 213 0.60 -10.22 -10.94
N ILE A 214 0.46 -9.61 -9.75
CA ILE A 214 1.39 -9.84 -8.64
C ILE A 214 1.34 -11.31 -8.19
N LYS A 215 0.13 -11.86 -7.95
CA LYS A 215 -0.05 -13.25 -7.52
C LYS A 215 0.48 -14.26 -8.55
N ALA A 216 0.33 -13.96 -9.83
CA ALA A 216 0.86 -14.77 -10.93
C ALA A 216 2.38 -14.61 -11.12
N LYS A 217 3.02 -13.67 -10.38
CA LYS A 217 4.44 -13.29 -10.55
C LYS A 217 4.77 -12.76 -11.95
N GLU A 218 3.77 -12.16 -12.61
CA GLU A 218 3.84 -11.57 -13.95
C GLU A 218 4.14 -10.07 -13.90
N VAL A 219 4.85 -9.63 -12.88
CA VAL A 219 5.26 -8.23 -12.72
C VAL A 219 6.78 -8.10 -12.77
N LYS A 220 7.25 -6.98 -13.33
CA LYS A 220 8.66 -6.59 -13.28
C LYS A 220 8.83 -5.53 -12.19
N LEU A 221 9.76 -5.74 -11.27
CA LEU A 221 10.06 -4.80 -10.18
C LEU A 221 10.96 -3.65 -10.66
N VAL A 222 10.60 -2.42 -10.29
CA VAL A 222 11.40 -1.21 -10.55
C VAL A 222 12.18 -0.81 -9.31
#